data_ff035b6625751a7d2a744ea9ae80f4e2
#
_entry.id   ff035b6625751a7d2a744ea9ae80f4e2
#
_cell.length_a   1.000
_cell.length_b   1.000
_cell.length_c   1.000
_cell.angle_alpha   90.00
_cell.angle_beta   90.00
_cell.angle_gamma   90.00
#
_symmetry.space_group_name_H-M   'P 1'
#
loop_
_entity.id
_entity.type
_entity.pdbx_description
1 polymer ?
#
loop_
_entity_poly.entity_id
_entity_poly.type
_entity_poly.pdbx_seq_one_letter_code
_entity_poly.pdbx_strand_id
1 'polypeptide(L)'
;VFKCDQFNSSVGSGYAGSENYAVAYDNGTIKVLNSPIEGDSLRGCYVTNNAYALSAIKQGAGVARKFREGDYLKVTFTGHKADGTESTLDYYLADYRSANEADRYALDSWQWVDLRPLGQVTSVTYSITGSDTGAYGLNTPAYFCLDNFNGEREVKVADVQSSGSEID
;
A
#
# COMPACT_ATOMS: atom_id res chain seq x y z
N VAL A 1 -3.89 3.66 -23.87
CA VAL A 1 -3.92 5.04 -23.37
C VAL A 1 -4.15 4.93 -21.88
N PHE A 2 -3.08 5.08 -21.07
CA PHE A 2 -3.22 5.20 -19.61
C PHE A 2 -4.03 6.48 -19.35
N LYS A 3 -5.27 6.31 -18.91
CA LYS A 3 -5.98 7.41 -18.27
C LYS A 3 -5.30 7.62 -16.92
N CYS A 4 -4.52 8.68 -16.79
CA CYS A 4 -3.95 9.14 -15.52
C CYS A 4 -5.07 9.69 -14.63
N ASP A 5 -6.03 8.82 -14.31
CA ASP A 5 -7.20 9.15 -13.52
C ASP A 5 -6.88 8.90 -12.05
N GLN A 6 -7.14 9.89 -11.22
CA GLN A 6 -6.95 9.80 -9.77
C GLN A 6 -7.82 8.71 -9.10
N PHE A 7 -8.80 8.17 -9.80
CA PHE A 7 -9.70 7.12 -9.30
C PHE A 7 -9.38 5.72 -9.83
N ASN A 8 -8.38 5.60 -10.72
CA ASN A 8 -7.99 4.30 -11.27
C ASN A 8 -6.78 3.70 -10.55
N SER A 9 -6.82 2.38 -10.33
CA SER A 9 -5.62 1.65 -9.94
C SER A 9 -4.60 1.63 -11.08
N SER A 10 -3.32 1.50 -10.76
CA SER A 10 -2.25 1.34 -11.75
C SER A 10 -2.40 0.08 -12.61
N VAL A 11 -3.16 -0.89 -12.13
CA VAL A 11 -3.47 -2.17 -12.81
C VAL A 11 -4.68 -2.06 -13.73
N GLY A 12 -5.58 -1.09 -13.47
CA GLY A 12 -6.82 -0.88 -14.22
C GLY A 12 -8.02 -1.68 -13.71
N SER A 13 -7.85 -2.49 -12.66
CA SER A 13 -8.89 -3.27 -11.98
C SER A 13 -8.52 -3.45 -10.52
N GLY A 14 -9.40 -4.04 -9.71
CA GLY A 14 -9.10 -4.55 -8.39
C GLY A 14 -8.19 -5.79 -8.46
N TYR A 15 -7.84 -6.31 -7.28
CA TYR A 15 -7.04 -7.53 -7.17
C TYR A 15 -7.75 -8.71 -7.86
N ALA A 16 -6.98 -9.54 -8.57
CA ALA A 16 -7.48 -10.69 -9.35
C ALA A 16 -8.60 -10.35 -10.35
N GLY A 17 -8.65 -9.11 -10.85
CA GLY A 17 -9.67 -8.66 -11.80
C GLY A 17 -10.99 -8.23 -11.17
N SER A 18 -11.02 -8.04 -9.85
CA SER A 18 -12.20 -7.50 -9.13
C SER A 18 -12.65 -6.16 -9.73
N GLU A 19 -13.95 -5.97 -9.82
CA GLU A 19 -14.55 -4.70 -10.28
C GLU A 19 -14.45 -3.59 -9.22
N ASN A 20 -14.31 -3.97 -7.94
CA ASN A 20 -14.31 -3.04 -6.82
C ASN A 20 -12.98 -3.06 -6.09
N TYR A 21 -12.49 -1.88 -5.77
CA TYR A 21 -11.35 -1.62 -4.89
C TYR A 21 -11.50 -0.24 -4.26
N ALA A 22 -10.78 0.02 -3.19
CA ALA A 22 -10.77 1.34 -2.56
C ALA A 22 -9.61 2.19 -3.09
N VAL A 23 -9.88 3.47 -3.32
CA VAL A 23 -8.86 4.50 -3.57
C VAL A 23 -8.74 5.35 -2.33
N ALA A 24 -7.56 5.34 -1.74
CA ALA A 24 -7.23 6.10 -0.54
C ALA A 24 -6.47 7.38 -0.90
N TYR A 25 -6.78 8.45 -0.22
CA TYR A 25 -6.17 9.76 -0.41
C TYR A 25 -5.61 10.32 0.89
N ASP A 26 -4.39 10.83 0.86
CA ASP A 26 -3.69 11.55 1.93
C ASP A 26 -3.60 10.77 3.24
N ASN A 27 -4.61 10.86 4.09
CA ASN A 27 -4.74 10.12 5.33
C ASN A 27 -6.21 9.74 5.58
N GLY A 28 -6.42 8.69 6.33
CA GLY A 28 -7.77 8.21 6.62
C GLY A 28 -7.81 7.17 7.73
N THR A 29 -9.02 6.74 8.06
CA THR A 29 -9.27 5.79 9.14
C THR A 29 -10.13 4.64 8.65
N ILE A 30 -9.71 3.42 8.97
CA ILE A 30 -10.45 2.17 8.77
C ILE A 30 -10.87 1.65 10.14
N LYS A 31 -12.16 1.54 10.40
CA LYS A 31 -12.70 1.06 11.68
C LYS A 31 -12.98 -0.43 11.65
N VAL A 32 -12.67 -1.12 12.74
CA VAL A 32 -13.00 -2.53 12.93
C VAL A 32 -14.41 -2.62 13.51
N LEU A 33 -15.41 -2.79 12.63
CA LEU A 33 -16.83 -2.73 13.03
C LEU A 33 -17.29 -3.95 13.82
N ASN A 34 -16.70 -5.13 13.59
CA ASN A 34 -17.11 -6.37 14.26
C ASN A 34 -16.60 -6.47 15.70
N SER A 35 -15.59 -5.70 16.06
CA SER A 35 -15.00 -5.68 17.41
C SER A 35 -14.55 -4.26 17.78
N PRO A 36 -15.50 -3.30 17.89
CA PRO A 36 -15.16 -1.88 18.02
C PRO A 36 -14.59 -1.50 19.39
N ILE A 37 -14.76 -2.35 20.41
CA ILE A 37 -14.32 -2.10 21.79
C ILE A 37 -13.01 -2.83 22.08
N GLU A 38 -12.93 -4.10 21.75
CA GLU A 38 -11.78 -4.95 22.06
C GLU A 38 -10.75 -4.97 20.92
N GLY A 39 -11.22 -4.76 19.71
CA GLY A 39 -10.41 -4.83 18.50
C GLY A 39 -10.25 -6.25 17.95
N ASP A 40 -9.61 -6.37 16.82
CA ASP A 40 -9.32 -7.62 16.15
C ASP A 40 -7.92 -7.57 15.52
N SER A 41 -7.31 -8.73 15.33
CA SER A 41 -6.08 -8.88 14.58
C SER A 41 -6.39 -8.96 13.09
N LEU A 42 -5.86 -8.01 12.31
CA LEU A 42 -6.08 -7.93 10.87
C LEU A 42 -5.05 -8.77 10.12
N ARG A 43 -5.50 -9.54 9.12
CA ARG A 43 -4.61 -10.38 8.29
C ARG A 43 -3.76 -9.53 7.36
N GLY A 44 -4.37 -8.63 6.61
CA GLY A 44 -3.68 -7.79 5.63
C GLY A 44 -4.61 -7.25 4.56
N CYS A 45 -4.01 -6.72 3.51
CA CYS A 45 -4.71 -6.27 2.31
C CYS A 45 -3.76 -6.29 1.11
N TYR A 46 -4.32 -6.26 -0.08
CA TYR A 46 -3.55 -5.94 -1.28
C TYR A 46 -3.48 -4.44 -1.47
N VAL A 47 -2.31 -3.94 -1.85
CA VAL A 47 -2.09 -2.53 -2.19
C VAL A 47 -1.41 -2.39 -3.54
N THR A 48 -1.64 -1.28 -4.20
CA THR A 48 -0.89 -0.82 -5.37
C THR A 48 -0.95 0.69 -5.48
N ASN A 49 -0.13 1.28 -6.35
CA ASN A 49 -0.29 2.68 -6.69
C ASN A 49 -1.60 2.92 -7.45
N ASN A 50 -2.16 4.12 -7.34
CA ASN A 50 -3.13 4.54 -8.33
C ASN A 50 -2.45 5.02 -9.61
N ALA A 51 -3.19 5.13 -10.71
CA ALA A 51 -2.64 5.49 -12.00
C ALA A 51 -2.00 6.89 -12.02
N TYR A 52 -2.58 7.84 -11.29
CA TYR A 52 -2.07 9.20 -11.21
C TYR A 52 -0.73 9.27 -10.45
N ALA A 53 -0.64 8.64 -9.29
CA ALA A 53 0.61 8.59 -8.52
C ALA A 53 1.72 7.86 -9.30
N LEU A 54 1.41 6.72 -9.92
CA LEU A 54 2.39 5.98 -10.73
C LEU A 54 2.90 6.81 -11.91
N SER A 55 2.03 7.50 -12.62
CA SER A 55 2.41 8.39 -13.72
C SER A 55 3.33 9.52 -13.25
N ALA A 56 3.01 10.16 -12.13
CA ALA A 56 3.85 11.20 -11.53
C ALA A 56 5.23 10.68 -11.14
N ILE A 57 5.31 9.49 -10.54
CA ILE A 57 6.58 8.84 -10.18
C ILE A 57 7.43 8.59 -11.43
N LYS A 58 6.83 8.08 -12.50
CA LYS A 58 7.56 7.69 -13.73
C LYS A 58 7.88 8.84 -14.66
N GLN A 59 7.07 9.89 -14.69
CA GLN A 59 7.17 10.95 -15.70
C GLN A 59 7.16 12.37 -15.13
N GLY A 60 6.78 12.53 -13.85
CA GLY A 60 6.44 13.81 -13.25
C GLY A 60 5.01 14.26 -13.65
N ALA A 61 4.41 15.09 -12.82
CA ALA A 61 3.10 15.69 -13.06
C ALA A 61 2.93 16.97 -12.24
N GLY A 62 2.66 18.10 -12.85
CA GLY A 62 2.51 19.37 -12.14
C GLY A 62 3.75 19.73 -11.33
N VAL A 63 3.59 19.83 -10.01
CA VAL A 63 4.69 20.10 -9.07
C VAL A 63 5.51 18.86 -8.71
N ALA A 64 4.97 17.66 -8.96
CA ALA A 64 5.65 16.40 -8.70
C ALA A 64 6.74 16.16 -9.75
N ARG A 65 7.96 15.90 -9.30
CA ARG A 65 9.04 15.53 -10.21
C ARG A 65 9.05 14.02 -10.47
N LYS A 66 9.62 13.63 -11.62
CA LYS A 66 9.97 12.24 -11.89
C LYS A 66 10.92 11.73 -10.78
N PHE A 67 10.70 10.51 -10.28
CA PHE A 67 11.56 9.88 -9.28
C PHE A 67 12.97 9.60 -9.82
N ARG A 68 13.94 9.79 -8.96
CA ARG A 68 15.36 9.52 -9.14
C ARG A 68 15.91 8.78 -7.92
N GLU A 69 17.17 8.41 -7.95
CA GLU A 69 17.85 7.80 -6.79
C GLU A 69 17.62 8.60 -5.49
N GLY A 70 17.27 7.90 -4.43
CA GLY A 70 16.94 8.45 -3.12
C GLY A 70 15.46 8.71 -2.90
N ASP A 71 14.64 8.70 -3.95
CA ASP A 71 13.21 8.98 -3.83
C ASP A 71 12.40 7.79 -3.32
N TYR A 72 11.31 8.09 -2.64
CA TYR A 72 10.35 7.10 -2.19
C TYR A 72 8.93 7.69 -2.02
N LEU A 73 7.96 6.81 -2.06
CA LEU A 73 6.59 7.02 -1.64
C LEU A 73 6.19 5.86 -0.75
N LYS A 74 5.70 6.13 0.46
CA LYS A 74 5.27 5.08 1.38
C LYS A 74 3.94 5.39 2.03
N VAL A 75 3.20 4.34 2.38
CA VAL A 75 2.08 4.40 3.29
C VAL A 75 2.51 3.86 4.65
N THR A 76 2.15 4.58 5.71
CA THR A 76 2.29 4.13 7.09
C THR A 76 0.91 3.78 7.62
N PHE A 77 0.74 2.53 8.04
CA PHE A 77 -0.44 2.07 8.76
C PHE A 77 -0.18 2.19 10.27
N THR A 78 -1.09 2.82 10.98
CA THR A 78 -1.04 2.94 12.44
C THR A 78 -2.23 2.21 13.05
N GLY A 79 -1.96 1.15 13.78
CA GLY A 79 -2.99 0.41 14.52
C GLY A 79 -3.26 1.06 15.87
N HIS A 80 -4.52 1.36 16.16
CA HIS A 80 -4.98 1.91 17.43
C HIS A 80 -5.60 0.82 18.27
N LYS A 81 -5.08 0.59 19.47
CA LYS A 81 -5.51 -0.49 20.36
C LYS A 81 -6.51 0.00 21.41
N ALA A 82 -7.27 -0.94 21.97
CA ALA A 82 -8.27 -0.64 22.99
C ALA A 82 -7.70 0.01 24.27
N ASP A 83 -6.43 -0.25 24.60
CA ASP A 83 -5.72 0.34 25.74
C ASP A 83 -5.13 1.74 25.45
N GLY A 84 -5.35 2.27 24.24
CA GLY A 84 -4.85 3.57 23.81
C GLY A 84 -3.41 3.56 23.25
N THR A 85 -2.76 2.38 23.24
CA THR A 85 -1.43 2.25 22.60
C THR A 85 -1.54 2.11 21.08
N GLU A 86 -0.44 2.38 20.39
CA GLU A 86 -0.35 2.35 18.94
C GLU A 86 0.79 1.45 18.47
N SER A 87 0.63 0.93 17.27
CA SER A 87 1.66 0.21 16.53
C SER A 87 1.70 0.70 15.09
N THR A 88 2.85 0.70 14.45
CA THR A 88 3.02 1.20 13.09
C THR A 88 3.65 0.18 12.16
N LEU A 89 3.31 0.27 10.89
CA LEU A 89 3.87 -0.54 9.81
C LEU A 89 4.02 0.33 8.57
N ASP A 90 5.23 0.42 8.05
CA ASP A 90 5.53 1.12 6.80
C ASP A 90 5.49 0.15 5.61
N TYR A 91 4.93 0.61 4.48
CA TYR A 91 4.98 -0.11 3.22
C TYR A 91 5.30 0.85 2.06
N TYR A 92 6.34 0.52 1.27
CA TYR A 92 6.78 1.38 0.18
C TYR A 92 5.99 1.10 -1.10
N LEU A 93 5.24 2.10 -1.55
CA LEU A 93 4.52 2.11 -2.82
C LEU A 93 5.46 2.35 -4.01
N ALA A 94 6.54 3.06 -3.78
CA ALA A 94 7.69 3.21 -4.66
C ALA A 94 8.96 3.38 -3.82
N ASP A 95 10.02 2.70 -4.21
CA ASP A 95 11.30 2.73 -3.51
C ASP A 95 12.46 2.86 -4.52
N TYR A 96 13.03 4.05 -4.60
CA TYR A 96 14.17 4.38 -5.45
C TYR A 96 15.42 4.69 -4.63
N ARG A 97 15.45 4.31 -3.34
CA ARG A 97 16.56 4.64 -2.43
C ARG A 97 17.80 3.81 -2.71
N SER A 98 17.68 2.64 -3.33
CA SER A 98 18.86 1.83 -3.68
C SER A 98 19.73 2.55 -4.70
N ALA A 99 21.06 2.49 -4.50
CA ALA A 99 22.03 2.88 -5.51
C ALA A 99 21.97 1.96 -6.74
N ASN A 100 21.62 0.68 -6.54
CA ASN A 100 21.41 -0.26 -7.63
C ASN A 100 20.01 -0.04 -8.26
N GLU A 101 19.99 0.36 -9.52
CA GLU A 101 18.75 0.63 -10.25
C GLU A 101 17.84 -0.61 -10.36
N ALA A 102 18.42 -1.80 -10.42
CA ALA A 102 17.65 -3.05 -10.51
C ALA A 102 16.79 -3.34 -9.27
N ASP A 103 17.12 -2.74 -8.12
CA ASP A 103 16.37 -2.89 -6.87
C ASP A 103 15.27 -1.83 -6.70
N ARG A 104 15.21 -0.85 -7.61
CA ARG A 104 14.22 0.24 -7.57
C ARG A 104 12.90 -0.22 -8.17
N TYR A 105 11.81 0.18 -7.55
CA TYR A 105 10.47 -0.13 -8.06
C TYR A 105 9.46 0.97 -7.76
N ALA A 106 8.43 1.03 -8.59
CA ALA A 106 7.15 1.66 -8.30
C ALA A 106 6.07 0.61 -8.56
N LEU A 107 5.20 0.34 -7.60
CA LEU A 107 4.20 -0.71 -7.73
C LEU A 107 3.27 -0.43 -8.92
N ASP A 108 3.17 -1.40 -9.81
CA ASP A 108 2.25 -1.48 -10.93
C ASP A 108 1.45 -2.79 -10.93
N SER A 109 1.53 -3.51 -9.83
CA SER A 109 0.82 -4.75 -9.54
C SER A 109 0.34 -4.75 -8.09
N TRP A 110 -0.69 -5.55 -7.80
CA TRP A 110 -1.20 -5.73 -6.46
C TRP A 110 -0.21 -6.53 -5.60
N GLN A 111 0.14 -6.00 -4.42
CA GLN A 111 1.05 -6.63 -3.47
C GLN A 111 0.37 -6.80 -2.12
N TRP A 112 0.58 -7.96 -1.50
CA TRP A 112 0.06 -8.24 -0.18
C TRP A 112 0.84 -7.51 0.91
N VAL A 113 0.13 -6.81 1.79
CA VAL A 113 0.68 -6.20 3.00
C VAL A 113 0.14 -6.97 4.20
N ASP A 114 1.04 -7.58 4.96
CA ASP A 114 0.69 -8.27 6.19
C ASP A 114 0.47 -7.26 7.32
N LEU A 115 -0.76 -7.14 7.82
CA LEU A 115 -1.13 -6.23 8.90
C LEU A 115 -1.10 -6.89 10.29
N ARG A 116 -0.79 -8.19 10.39
CA ARG A 116 -0.73 -8.89 11.69
C ARG A 116 0.24 -8.27 12.68
N PRO A 117 1.39 -7.67 12.28
CA PRO A 117 2.28 -6.98 13.20
C PRO A 117 1.66 -5.81 13.95
N LEU A 118 0.54 -5.24 13.48
CA LEU A 118 -0.17 -4.19 14.20
C LEU A 118 -0.83 -4.71 15.48
N GLY A 119 -1.03 -6.03 15.61
CA GLY A 119 -1.68 -6.65 16.76
C GLY A 119 -3.19 -6.49 16.74
N GLN A 120 -3.82 -6.58 17.91
CA GLN A 120 -5.27 -6.42 18.07
C GLN A 120 -5.62 -4.94 18.09
N VAL A 121 -6.37 -4.47 17.11
CA VAL A 121 -6.66 -3.06 16.87
C VAL A 121 -8.16 -2.81 16.76
N THR A 122 -8.62 -1.64 17.20
CA THR A 122 -9.99 -1.17 17.06
C THR A 122 -10.17 -0.33 15.80
N SER A 123 -9.09 0.27 15.33
CA SER A 123 -9.02 1.00 14.07
C SER A 123 -7.60 1.03 13.53
N VAL A 124 -7.47 1.28 12.25
CA VAL A 124 -6.20 1.55 11.56
C VAL A 124 -6.32 2.88 10.85
N THR A 125 -5.38 3.78 11.11
CA THR A 125 -5.19 4.97 10.29
C THR A 125 -4.08 4.74 9.28
N TYR A 126 -4.14 5.42 8.15
CA TYR A 126 -3.05 5.46 7.19
C TYR A 126 -2.65 6.88 6.88
N SER A 127 -1.37 7.07 6.57
CA SER A 127 -0.84 8.32 6.05
C SER A 127 0.16 8.05 4.94
N ILE A 128 0.21 8.94 3.94
CA ILE A 128 1.10 8.83 2.80
C ILE A 128 2.19 9.87 2.93
N THR A 129 3.46 9.44 2.84
CA THR A 129 4.63 10.30 2.90
C THR A 129 5.60 9.97 1.76
N GLY A 130 6.46 10.89 1.43
CA GLY A 130 7.44 10.71 0.37
C GLY A 130 8.55 11.74 0.42
N SER A 131 9.57 11.54 -0.42
CA SER A 131 10.76 12.37 -0.50
C SER A 131 10.54 13.67 -1.27
N ASP A 132 9.62 13.68 -2.24
CA ASP A 132 9.33 14.86 -3.06
C ASP A 132 8.33 15.77 -2.35
N THR A 133 8.83 16.76 -1.63
CA THR A 133 8.05 17.70 -0.83
C THR A 133 8.34 19.14 -1.23
N GLY A 134 7.38 20.01 -1.02
CA GLY A 134 7.47 21.44 -1.31
C GLY A 134 6.77 22.30 -0.25
N ALA A 135 6.47 23.52 -0.59
CA ALA A 135 5.85 24.49 0.31
C ALA A 135 4.50 24.05 0.88
N TYR A 136 3.79 23.17 0.17
CA TYR A 136 2.47 22.67 0.54
C TYR A 136 2.46 21.19 0.98
N GLY A 137 3.63 20.63 1.30
CA GLY A 137 3.77 19.23 1.72
C GLY A 137 4.20 18.31 0.56
N LEU A 138 3.63 17.12 0.50
CA LEU A 138 3.98 16.13 -0.51
C LEU A 138 3.58 16.59 -1.92
N ASN A 139 4.54 16.61 -2.84
CA ASN A 139 4.30 16.96 -4.26
C ASN A 139 3.79 15.76 -5.06
N THR A 140 4.28 14.55 -4.77
CA THR A 140 3.76 13.33 -5.39
C THR A 140 2.28 13.17 -5.01
N PRO A 141 1.39 12.85 -5.97
CA PRO A 141 -0.03 12.63 -5.64
C PRO A 141 -0.19 11.61 -4.51
N ALA A 142 -0.84 12.03 -3.42
CA ALA A 142 -0.98 11.27 -2.18
C ALA A 142 -2.12 10.25 -2.28
N TYR A 143 -2.03 9.31 -3.24
CA TYR A 143 -3.01 8.26 -3.49
C TYR A 143 -2.37 6.89 -3.44
N PHE A 144 -3.14 5.91 -2.98
CA PHE A 144 -2.88 4.49 -3.23
C PHE A 144 -4.21 3.74 -3.34
N CYS A 145 -4.16 2.52 -3.86
CA CYS A 145 -5.32 1.65 -3.94
C CYS A 145 -5.15 0.48 -2.99
N LEU A 146 -6.26 0.05 -2.38
CA LEU A 146 -6.30 -1.14 -1.53
C LEU A 146 -7.50 -2.00 -1.87
N ASP A 147 -7.34 -3.32 -1.72
CA ASP A 147 -8.37 -4.29 -1.98
C ASP A 147 -8.23 -5.49 -1.02
N ASN A 148 -9.30 -6.24 -0.88
CA ASN A 148 -9.35 -7.45 -0.07
C ASN A 148 -8.88 -7.23 1.39
N PHE A 149 -9.29 -6.12 1.98
CA PHE A 149 -8.91 -5.73 3.34
C PHE A 149 -9.40 -6.76 4.35
N ASN A 150 -8.48 -7.24 5.19
CA ASN A 150 -8.69 -8.34 6.14
C ASN A 150 -9.15 -9.66 5.49
N GLY A 151 -8.99 -9.79 4.19
CA GLY A 151 -9.21 -11.02 3.45
C GLY A 151 -8.06 -12.01 3.64
N GLU A 152 -7.99 -13.02 2.78
CA GLU A 152 -6.91 -14.00 2.76
C GLU A 152 -5.91 -13.67 1.65
N ARG A 153 -4.63 -13.88 1.95
CA ARG A 153 -3.60 -13.87 0.92
C ARG A 153 -3.78 -15.10 0.02
N GLU A 154 -3.89 -14.89 -1.28
CA GLU A 154 -3.83 -16.00 -2.22
C GLU A 154 -2.42 -16.59 -2.29
N VAL A 155 -2.31 -17.90 -2.06
CA VAL A 155 -1.08 -18.65 -2.20
C VAL A 155 -1.08 -19.29 -3.59
N LYS A 156 -0.12 -18.95 -4.43
CA LYS A 156 0.04 -19.59 -5.74
C LYS A 156 0.44 -21.06 -5.55
N VAL A 157 -0.11 -21.95 -6.37
CA VAL A 157 0.17 -23.41 -6.31
C VAL A 157 1.67 -23.71 -6.40
N ALA A 158 2.46 -22.88 -7.08
CA ALA A 158 3.93 -23.00 -7.13
C ALA A 158 4.60 -22.83 -5.77
N ASP A 159 4.01 -22.06 -4.86
CA ASP A 159 4.56 -21.82 -3.51
C ASP A 159 4.29 -23.03 -2.58
N VAL A 160 3.32 -23.88 -2.92
CA VAL A 160 2.96 -25.09 -2.16
C VAL A 160 3.88 -26.27 -2.51
N GLN A 161 4.37 -26.33 -3.75
CA GLN A 161 5.25 -27.44 -4.18
C GLN A 161 6.67 -27.35 -3.64
N SER A 162 7.15 -26.16 -3.23
CA SER A 162 8.49 -26.00 -2.69
C SER A 162 8.63 -26.37 -1.20
N SER A 163 7.52 -26.53 -0.49
CA SER A 163 7.50 -26.91 0.93
C SER A 163 7.30 -28.41 1.17
N GLY A 164 7.18 -29.22 0.12
CA GLY A 164 6.84 -30.64 0.18
C GLY A 164 7.99 -31.63 -0.03
N SER A 165 9.25 -31.18 -0.04
CA SER A 165 10.40 -32.08 -0.25
C SER A 165 11.37 -32.08 0.94
N GLU A 166 10.92 -32.56 2.08
CA GLU A 166 11.79 -33.10 3.13
C GLU A 166 10.97 -34.04 4.00
N ILE A 167 10.76 -35.25 3.53
CA ILE A 167 10.56 -36.43 4.39
C ILE A 167 11.40 -37.54 3.79
N ASP A 168 12.58 -37.68 4.30
CA ASP A 168 13.34 -38.94 4.35
C ASP A 168 13.55 -39.31 5.82
#